data_d168f3816e1789aa5c8312aad2d37691
#
_entry.id   d168f3816e1789aa5c8312aad2d37691
#
_cell.length_a   1.000
_cell.length_b   1.000
_cell.length_c   1.000
_cell.angle_alpha   90.00
_cell.angle_beta   90.00
_cell.angle_gamma   90.00
#
_symmetry.space_group_name_H-M   'P 1'
#
loop_
_entity.id
_entity.type
_entity.pdbx_description
1 polymer ?
#
loop_
_entity_poly.entity_id
_entity_poly.type
_entity_poly.pdbx_seq_one_letter_code
_entity_poly.pdbx_strand_id
1 'polypeptide(L)'
;MNKSIAHIVLCTMLFSQVEYNHPELNWHTFDTEHFKIHYHDETEKTAREAATVAEAIYPKITSFYGFEPYQKTHLVLLDPDDYSNGAAYYYDNKIMIWASPLDFELRGSHRWLQNVITHEFAHIVSLQKSMKAGTRIPGAYLQSMNYEEEKRPDVLYGYPNTLISYPVPGTCVPPWLAEGIAQYMYDDADWDTWDSHRDMILRDRVINNNMLTFNEMNTFGKKGIGNESTYNSGFALSTYIANEYGSAALSDIMGELSSPLQFSINKAIFNVIGRSGDDIYLDFKNSIEAKYNTLVNPIKVMPVQGTRLQSEGTTNIHPKWHPSGRSYAYLSNKGNDYFGQTSLYFHDIAAGEDKKVKSGVFSAPTWHPNGELIY
;
A
#
# COMPACT_ATOMS: atom_id res chain seq x y z
N MET A 1 11.82 19.61 39.28
CA MET A 1 11.02 19.32 38.07
C MET A 1 12.01 18.78 37.03
N ASN A 2 11.86 17.53 36.68
CA ASN A 2 12.84 16.83 35.85
C ASN A 2 12.89 17.40 34.44
N LYS A 3 14.08 17.72 33.95
CA LYS A 3 14.31 18.21 32.56
C LYS A 3 13.72 17.28 31.48
N SER A 4 13.56 16.01 31.79
CA SER A 4 12.96 15.01 30.92
C SER A 4 11.47 15.25 30.62
N ILE A 5 10.71 15.78 31.58
CA ILE A 5 9.26 16.08 31.37
C ILE A 5 9.10 17.31 30.47
N ALA A 6 10.01 18.29 30.59
CA ALA A 6 9.99 19.47 29.73
C ALA A 6 10.29 19.12 28.24
N HIS A 7 11.15 18.12 28.00
CA HIS A 7 11.45 17.65 26.64
C HIS A 7 10.28 16.90 25.99
N ILE A 8 9.55 16.10 26.74
CA ILE A 8 8.36 15.38 26.22
C ILE A 8 7.25 16.36 25.82
N VAL A 9 7.02 17.40 26.61
CA VAL A 9 6.00 18.42 26.29
C VAL A 9 6.43 19.30 25.12
N LEU A 10 7.73 19.57 24.96
CA LEU A 10 8.23 20.38 23.86
C LEU A 10 8.23 19.61 22.52
N CYS A 11 8.51 18.30 22.54
CA CYS A 11 8.44 17.45 21.34
C CYS A 11 7.01 17.28 20.82
N THR A 12 6.00 17.23 21.68
CA THR A 12 4.59 17.14 21.23
C THR A 12 4.08 18.42 20.59
N MET A 13 4.68 19.58 20.86
CA MET A 13 4.31 20.85 20.22
C MET A 13 5.01 21.11 18.87
N LEU A 14 6.09 20.38 18.55
CA LEU A 14 6.86 20.60 17.32
C LEU A 14 6.39 19.75 16.12
N PHE A 15 5.46 18.83 16.32
CA PHE A 15 4.99 17.89 15.29
C PHE A 15 3.50 18.00 14.94
N SER A 16 2.85 19.12 15.22
CA SER A 16 1.59 19.39 14.55
C SER A 16 1.91 19.80 13.11
N GLN A 17 1.90 18.86 12.17
CA GLN A 17 1.58 19.23 10.81
C GLN A 17 0.24 19.95 10.89
N VAL A 18 0.24 21.23 10.57
CA VAL A 18 -1.00 21.98 10.42
C VAL A 18 -1.59 21.49 9.11
N GLU A 19 -2.42 20.43 9.17
CA GLU A 19 -3.28 20.09 8.06
C GLU A 19 -4.20 21.28 7.81
N TYR A 20 -4.29 21.70 6.56
CA TYR A 20 -5.26 22.71 6.19
C TYR A 20 -6.66 22.11 6.32
N ASN A 21 -7.49 22.69 7.16
CA ASN A 21 -8.77 22.11 7.56
C ASN A 21 -9.91 22.34 6.56
N HIS A 22 -9.65 23.01 5.42
CA HIS A 22 -10.66 23.30 4.38
C HIS A 22 -12.01 23.79 4.93
N PRO A 23 -12.01 24.93 5.68
CA PRO A 23 -13.24 25.43 6.31
C PRO A 23 -14.27 25.95 5.28
N GLU A 24 -13.87 26.06 4.02
CA GLU A 24 -14.72 26.43 2.89
C GLU A 24 -15.61 25.28 2.41
N LEU A 25 -15.33 24.03 2.78
CA LEU A 25 -16.11 22.88 2.35
C LEU A 25 -17.43 22.78 3.11
N ASN A 26 -18.52 22.59 2.38
CA ASN A 26 -19.83 22.31 2.95
C ASN A 26 -20.00 20.79 3.11
N TRP A 27 -20.01 20.33 4.34
CA TRP A 27 -20.10 18.92 4.66
C TRP A 27 -21.54 18.44 4.84
N HIS A 28 -21.81 17.27 4.29
CA HIS A 28 -23.08 16.56 4.37
C HIS A 28 -22.88 15.16 4.94
N THR A 29 -23.96 14.58 5.43
CA THR A 29 -23.94 13.21 5.97
C THR A 29 -25.23 12.51 5.63
N PHE A 30 -25.15 11.24 5.22
CA PHE A 30 -26.28 10.34 5.19
C PHE A 30 -25.92 8.97 5.77
N ASP A 31 -26.92 8.26 6.22
CA ASP A 31 -26.77 6.94 6.82
C ASP A 31 -27.17 5.85 5.83
N THR A 32 -26.44 4.74 5.86
CA THR A 32 -26.84 3.45 5.28
C THR A 32 -27.13 2.45 6.41
N GLU A 33 -27.27 1.18 6.13
CA GLU A 33 -27.51 0.17 7.15
C GLU A 33 -26.32 0.04 8.12
N HIS A 34 -25.10 -0.02 7.60
CA HIS A 34 -23.90 -0.29 8.39
C HIS A 34 -22.90 0.88 8.42
N PHE A 35 -23.10 1.90 7.59
CA PHE A 35 -22.17 3.02 7.47
C PHE A 35 -22.83 4.37 7.70
N LYS A 36 -22.01 5.35 8.05
CA LYS A 36 -22.33 6.76 8.07
C LYS A 36 -21.38 7.48 7.09
N ILE A 37 -21.93 7.96 5.99
CA ILE A 37 -21.17 8.53 4.89
C ILE A 37 -21.09 10.04 5.05
N HIS A 38 -19.88 10.57 5.11
CA HIS A 38 -19.60 12.01 5.17
C HIS A 38 -18.95 12.45 3.87
N TYR A 39 -19.41 13.54 3.29
CA TYR A 39 -18.95 14.03 2.01
C TYR A 39 -19.14 15.55 1.93
N HIS A 40 -18.46 16.20 1.00
CA HIS A 40 -18.68 17.61 0.67
C HIS A 40 -19.35 17.75 -0.70
N ASP A 41 -19.87 18.93 -1.03
CA ASP A 41 -20.72 19.18 -2.20
C ASP A 41 -20.20 18.54 -3.49
N GLU A 42 -18.91 18.61 -3.75
CA GLU A 42 -18.28 18.13 -4.98
C GLU A 42 -18.16 16.60 -5.05
N THR A 43 -18.25 15.92 -3.90
CA THR A 43 -18.06 14.45 -3.80
C THR A 43 -19.37 13.66 -3.62
N GLU A 44 -20.55 14.27 -3.77
CA GLU A 44 -21.85 13.60 -3.54
C GLU A 44 -22.01 12.32 -4.40
N LYS A 45 -21.71 12.40 -5.69
CA LYS A 45 -21.83 11.25 -6.60
C LYS A 45 -20.93 10.10 -6.15
N THR A 46 -19.69 10.41 -5.84
CA THR A 46 -18.70 9.44 -5.35
C THR A 46 -19.13 8.85 -3.99
N ALA A 47 -19.71 9.65 -3.11
CA ALA A 47 -20.23 9.19 -1.82
C ALA A 47 -21.36 8.17 -1.96
N ARG A 48 -22.26 8.33 -2.93
CA ARG A 48 -23.34 7.39 -3.21
C ARG A 48 -22.80 6.07 -3.79
N GLU A 49 -21.82 6.13 -4.65
CA GLU A 49 -21.12 4.95 -5.16
C GLU A 49 -20.35 4.24 -4.05
N ALA A 50 -19.61 4.98 -3.23
CA ALA A 50 -18.89 4.46 -2.08
C ALA A 50 -19.82 3.75 -1.08
N ALA A 51 -21.01 4.31 -0.81
CA ALA A 51 -22.01 3.68 0.03
C ALA A 51 -22.48 2.33 -0.53
N THR A 52 -22.70 2.25 -1.84
CA THR A 52 -23.10 1.00 -2.52
C THR A 52 -22.01 -0.06 -2.40
N VAL A 53 -20.76 0.31 -2.63
CA VAL A 53 -19.61 -0.58 -2.46
C VAL A 53 -19.48 -1.04 -1.01
N ALA A 54 -19.54 -0.11 -0.04
CA ALA A 54 -19.38 -0.40 1.37
C ALA A 54 -20.41 -1.43 1.88
N GLU A 55 -21.68 -1.25 1.53
CA GLU A 55 -22.73 -2.20 1.91
C GLU A 55 -22.57 -3.57 1.23
N ALA A 56 -22.10 -3.60 -0.03
CA ALA A 56 -21.87 -4.85 -0.75
C ALA A 56 -20.75 -5.71 -0.16
N ILE A 57 -19.69 -5.08 0.37
CA ILE A 57 -18.54 -5.78 0.95
C ILE A 57 -18.74 -6.12 2.44
N TYR A 58 -19.61 -5.41 3.15
CA TYR A 58 -19.80 -5.55 4.59
C TYR A 58 -20.02 -7.01 5.02
N PRO A 59 -21.02 -7.75 4.49
CA PRO A 59 -21.29 -9.12 4.94
C PRO A 59 -20.14 -10.10 4.63
N LYS A 60 -19.41 -9.86 3.57
CA LYS A 60 -18.28 -10.72 3.18
C LYS A 60 -17.12 -10.61 4.18
N ILE A 61 -16.75 -9.38 4.51
CA ILE A 61 -15.62 -9.11 5.41
C ILE A 61 -15.99 -9.49 6.85
N THR A 62 -17.17 -9.09 7.33
CA THR A 62 -17.60 -9.42 8.71
C THR A 62 -17.77 -10.92 8.91
N SER A 63 -18.33 -11.65 7.92
CA SER A 63 -18.46 -13.10 7.98
C SER A 63 -17.09 -13.80 7.99
N PHE A 64 -16.15 -13.34 7.17
CA PHE A 64 -14.80 -13.90 7.12
C PHE A 64 -14.10 -13.82 8.48
N TYR A 65 -14.20 -12.66 9.16
CA TYR A 65 -13.61 -12.47 10.47
C TYR A 65 -14.49 -12.99 11.62
N GLY A 66 -15.78 -13.25 11.40
CA GLY A 66 -16.73 -13.53 12.47
C GLY A 66 -16.81 -12.38 13.48
N PHE A 67 -16.69 -11.16 13.01
CA PHE A 67 -16.65 -9.94 13.82
C PHE A 67 -17.34 -8.79 13.09
N GLU A 68 -18.15 -8.04 13.81
CA GLU A 68 -18.83 -6.83 13.33
C GLU A 68 -18.43 -5.61 14.16
N PRO A 69 -18.20 -4.46 13.53
CA PRO A 69 -18.01 -3.21 14.26
C PRO A 69 -19.17 -2.91 15.23
N TYR A 70 -18.86 -2.36 16.39
CA TYR A 70 -19.86 -2.10 17.44
C TYR A 70 -20.90 -1.04 17.09
N GLN A 71 -20.67 -0.27 16.06
CA GLN A 71 -21.52 0.80 15.54
C GLN A 71 -21.25 1.02 14.06
N LYS A 72 -22.10 1.78 13.37
CA LYS A 72 -21.87 2.15 11.98
C LYS A 72 -20.48 2.72 11.78
N THR A 73 -19.77 2.21 10.78
CA THR A 73 -18.46 2.73 10.44
C THR A 73 -18.60 4.07 9.72
N HIS A 74 -17.84 5.06 10.13
CA HIS A 74 -17.81 6.36 9.48
C HIS A 74 -16.89 6.28 8.23
N LEU A 75 -17.43 6.63 7.07
CA LEU A 75 -16.70 6.73 5.83
C LEU A 75 -16.69 8.19 5.38
N VAL A 76 -15.52 8.79 5.32
CA VAL A 76 -15.31 10.20 5.01
C VAL A 76 -14.68 10.33 3.63
N LEU A 77 -15.37 10.97 2.70
CA LEU A 77 -14.90 11.25 1.34
C LEU A 77 -14.26 12.63 1.29
N LEU A 78 -13.02 12.68 0.85
CA LEU A 78 -12.21 13.89 0.67
C LEU A 78 -11.83 14.03 -0.80
N ASP A 79 -11.77 15.24 -1.32
CA ASP A 79 -11.15 15.54 -2.61
C ASP A 79 -10.80 17.03 -2.77
N PRO A 80 -10.30 17.70 -1.71
CA PRO A 80 -10.00 19.13 -1.80
C PRO A 80 -8.66 19.44 -2.48
N ASP A 81 -7.77 18.44 -2.59
CA ASP A 81 -6.40 18.58 -3.08
C ASP A 81 -6.05 17.49 -4.10
N ASP A 82 -5.00 17.71 -4.89
CA ASP A 82 -4.40 16.71 -5.78
C ASP A 82 -3.63 15.64 -4.99
N TYR A 83 -4.32 15.02 -4.05
CA TYR A 83 -3.81 13.96 -3.19
C TYR A 83 -4.74 12.75 -3.26
N SER A 84 -4.19 11.57 -3.23
CA SER A 84 -4.97 10.33 -3.21
C SER A 84 -4.41 9.35 -2.19
N ASN A 85 -5.29 8.83 -1.35
CA ASN A 85 -4.99 7.79 -0.37
C ASN A 85 -6.28 7.18 0.20
N GLY A 86 -6.11 6.13 1.01
CA GLY A 86 -7.09 5.63 1.96
C GLY A 86 -6.44 5.47 3.32
N ALA A 87 -7.22 5.55 4.39
CA ALA A 87 -6.74 5.30 5.74
C ALA A 87 -7.86 4.83 6.67
N ALA A 88 -7.63 3.71 7.35
CA ALA A 88 -8.51 3.20 8.38
C ALA A 88 -8.03 3.60 9.78
N TYR A 89 -8.88 4.27 10.51
CA TYR A 89 -8.71 4.58 11.92
C TYR A 89 -9.57 3.62 12.75
N TYR A 90 -9.08 2.38 12.90
CA TYR A 90 -9.86 1.30 13.50
C TYR A 90 -10.35 1.60 14.92
N TYR A 91 -9.56 2.36 15.69
CA TYR A 91 -9.93 2.76 17.04
C TYR A 91 -11.13 3.73 17.06
N ASP A 92 -11.17 4.66 16.10
CA ASP A 92 -12.26 5.64 15.93
C ASP A 92 -13.42 5.10 15.07
N ASN A 93 -13.29 3.86 14.57
CA ASN A 93 -14.23 3.25 13.63
C ASN A 93 -14.53 4.14 12.41
N LYS A 94 -13.47 4.67 11.81
CA LYS A 94 -13.53 5.65 10.74
C LYS A 94 -12.59 5.26 9.59
N ILE A 95 -13.06 5.44 8.38
CA ILE A 95 -12.30 5.33 7.15
C ILE A 95 -12.29 6.70 6.48
N MET A 96 -11.12 7.16 6.05
CA MET A 96 -10.96 8.36 5.22
C MET A 96 -10.48 7.94 3.84
N ILE A 97 -11.11 8.46 2.78
CA ILE A 97 -10.81 8.12 1.40
C ILE A 97 -10.79 9.40 0.58
N TRP A 98 -9.76 9.54 -0.24
CA TRP A 98 -9.75 10.54 -1.30
C TRP A 98 -10.49 9.99 -2.52
N ALA A 99 -11.37 10.80 -3.12
CA ALA A 99 -12.20 10.38 -4.23
C ALA A 99 -11.38 10.12 -5.50
N SER A 100 -10.30 10.86 -5.70
CA SER A 100 -9.35 10.65 -6.80
C SER A 100 -8.55 9.36 -6.62
N PRO A 101 -8.36 8.56 -7.68
CA PRO A 101 -7.68 7.27 -7.58
C PRO A 101 -6.17 7.42 -7.32
N LEU A 102 -5.62 6.51 -6.53
CA LEU A 102 -4.19 6.34 -6.37
C LEU A 102 -3.65 5.42 -7.47
N ASP A 103 -3.35 6.00 -8.61
CA ASP A 103 -2.78 5.29 -9.77
C ASP A 103 -1.29 5.59 -9.90
N PHE A 104 -0.46 4.56 -9.89
CA PHE A 104 0.96 4.65 -10.22
C PHE A 104 1.48 3.30 -10.73
N GLU A 105 2.65 3.31 -11.36
CA GLU A 105 3.14 2.19 -12.18
C GLU A 105 3.28 0.87 -11.41
N LEU A 106 3.55 0.91 -10.11
CA LEU A 106 3.70 -0.31 -9.29
C LEU A 106 2.37 -0.96 -8.91
N ARG A 107 1.26 -0.21 -8.98
CA ARG A 107 -0.09 -0.71 -8.66
C ARG A 107 -0.99 -0.90 -9.88
N GLY A 108 -0.68 -0.22 -10.98
CA GLY A 108 -1.51 -0.25 -12.20
C GLY A 108 -2.88 0.42 -12.01
N SER A 109 -3.74 0.28 -13.01
CA SER A 109 -5.11 0.79 -12.96
C SER A 109 -6.06 -0.22 -12.32
N HIS A 110 -6.95 0.25 -11.44
CA HIS A 110 -7.91 -0.58 -10.72
C HIS A 110 -9.19 0.20 -10.40
N ARG A 111 -10.22 -0.50 -9.92
CA ARG A 111 -11.46 0.13 -9.46
C ARG A 111 -11.22 0.75 -8.09
N TRP A 112 -10.81 2.01 -8.06
CA TRP A 112 -10.34 2.70 -6.88
C TRP A 112 -11.25 2.54 -5.66
N LEU A 113 -12.53 2.94 -5.77
CA LEU A 113 -13.45 2.88 -4.63
C LEU A 113 -13.67 1.45 -4.12
N GLN A 114 -13.85 0.49 -5.03
CA GLN A 114 -14.01 -0.91 -4.66
C GLN A 114 -12.79 -1.40 -3.89
N ASN A 115 -11.60 -1.09 -4.39
CA ASN A 115 -10.33 -1.51 -3.82
C ASN A 115 -10.10 -0.87 -2.45
N VAL A 116 -10.11 0.44 -2.40
CA VAL A 116 -9.76 1.16 -1.18
C VAL A 116 -10.77 0.93 -0.06
N ILE A 117 -12.08 0.90 -0.36
CA ILE A 117 -13.10 0.65 0.66
C ILE A 117 -12.98 -0.78 1.21
N THR A 118 -12.75 -1.77 0.35
CA THR A 118 -12.53 -3.16 0.79
C THR A 118 -11.31 -3.26 1.69
N HIS A 119 -10.19 -2.66 1.29
CA HIS A 119 -8.95 -2.65 2.06
C HIS A 119 -9.13 -1.97 3.43
N GLU A 120 -9.62 -0.75 3.44
CA GLU A 120 -9.75 0.01 4.68
C GLU A 120 -10.82 -0.60 5.61
N PHE A 121 -11.90 -1.15 5.07
CA PHE A 121 -12.88 -1.83 5.90
C PHE A 121 -12.36 -3.17 6.43
N ALA A 122 -11.53 -3.88 5.70
CA ALA A 122 -10.83 -5.05 6.21
C ALA A 122 -9.93 -4.68 7.41
N HIS A 123 -9.24 -3.54 7.38
CA HIS A 123 -8.52 -3.02 8.55
C HIS A 123 -9.45 -2.73 9.72
N ILE A 124 -10.58 -2.06 9.50
CA ILE A 124 -11.54 -1.79 10.58
C ILE A 124 -11.94 -3.09 11.27
N VAL A 125 -12.40 -4.08 10.52
CA VAL A 125 -12.91 -5.34 11.09
C VAL A 125 -11.80 -6.17 11.73
N SER A 126 -10.70 -6.38 11.01
CA SER A 126 -9.59 -7.24 11.46
C SER A 126 -8.85 -6.67 12.68
N LEU A 127 -8.55 -5.36 12.66
CA LEU A 127 -7.82 -4.73 13.75
C LEU A 127 -8.70 -4.55 14.98
N GLN A 128 -10.01 -4.22 14.82
CA GLN A 128 -10.94 -4.21 15.95
C GLN A 128 -11.11 -5.60 16.56
N LYS A 129 -11.21 -6.66 15.75
CA LYS A 129 -11.23 -8.03 16.25
C LYS A 129 -10.00 -8.37 17.09
N SER A 130 -8.83 -7.86 16.71
CA SER A 130 -7.56 -8.13 17.40
C SER A 130 -7.27 -7.20 18.58
N MET A 131 -8.16 -6.25 18.90
CA MET A 131 -7.95 -5.33 20.01
C MET A 131 -7.97 -6.06 21.35
N LYS A 132 -7.02 -5.69 22.22
CA LYS A 132 -6.88 -6.27 23.57
C LYS A 132 -7.90 -5.77 24.58
N ALA A 133 -8.53 -4.64 24.29
CA ALA A 133 -9.58 -4.07 25.10
C ALA A 133 -10.59 -3.31 24.21
N GLY A 134 -11.81 -3.17 24.68
CA GLY A 134 -12.85 -2.50 23.91
C GLY A 134 -12.61 -0.99 23.74
N THR A 135 -13.22 -0.41 22.72
CA THR A 135 -13.13 1.01 22.35
C THR A 135 -13.68 1.99 23.40
N ARG A 136 -14.38 1.49 24.43
CA ARG A 136 -14.92 2.32 25.53
C ARG A 136 -13.87 2.78 26.53
N ILE A 137 -12.68 2.19 26.50
CA ILE A 137 -11.57 2.61 27.36
C ILE A 137 -10.84 3.74 26.65
N PRO A 138 -10.68 4.92 27.27
CA PRO A 138 -9.93 6.01 26.68
C PRO A 138 -8.55 5.55 26.21
N GLY A 139 -8.22 5.80 24.96
CA GLY A 139 -6.94 5.41 24.40
C GLY A 139 -5.83 6.40 24.75
N ALA A 140 -4.62 5.88 24.79
CA ALA A 140 -3.39 6.64 24.79
C ALA A 140 -2.47 6.07 23.72
N TYR A 141 -1.57 6.89 23.18
CA TYR A 141 -0.56 6.43 22.24
C TYR A 141 0.80 6.38 22.95
N LEU A 142 1.44 5.21 22.86
CA LEU A 142 2.85 5.07 23.18
C LEU A 142 3.63 5.14 21.86
N GLN A 143 4.59 6.05 21.79
CA GLN A 143 5.38 6.25 20.58
C GLN A 143 6.85 5.98 20.85
N SER A 144 7.48 5.24 19.96
CA SER A 144 8.94 5.07 19.89
C SER A 144 9.41 5.62 18.56
N MET A 145 10.43 6.47 18.61
CA MET A 145 11.00 7.14 17.45
C MET A 145 12.50 6.95 17.42
N ASN A 146 13.04 6.60 16.26
CA ASN A 146 14.44 6.75 15.93
C ASN A 146 14.58 7.84 14.89
N TYR A 147 15.73 8.50 14.89
CA TYR A 147 16.01 9.61 13.99
C TYR A 147 17.10 9.24 12.99
N GLU A 148 17.07 9.89 11.84
CA GLU A 148 18.13 9.76 10.85
C GLU A 148 19.45 10.31 11.42
N GLU A 149 20.46 9.46 11.50
CA GLU A 149 21.77 9.79 12.06
C GLU A 149 22.68 10.45 11.03
N GLU A 150 22.45 10.19 9.74
CA GLU A 150 23.27 10.69 8.65
C GLU A 150 22.49 11.68 7.78
N LYS A 151 23.14 12.81 7.48
CA LYS A 151 22.59 13.76 6.52
C LYS A 151 22.77 13.23 5.10
N ARG A 152 21.65 12.87 4.45
CA ARG A 152 21.61 12.40 3.07
C ARG A 152 20.72 13.31 2.20
N PRO A 153 20.99 13.42 0.88
CA PRO A 153 20.21 14.29 -0.01
C PRO A 153 18.73 13.91 -0.10
N ASP A 154 18.43 12.62 0.05
CA ASP A 154 17.10 11.99 -0.11
C ASP A 154 16.31 11.89 1.20
N VAL A 155 16.87 12.34 2.32
CA VAL A 155 16.25 12.21 3.63
C VAL A 155 16.36 13.52 4.41
N LEU A 156 15.25 13.94 5.00
CA LEU A 156 15.26 15.10 5.89
C LEU A 156 15.98 14.78 7.18
N TYR A 157 17.16 15.37 7.36
CA TYR A 157 17.95 15.23 8.56
C TYR A 157 17.18 15.72 9.80
N GLY A 158 17.28 14.94 10.89
CA GLY A 158 16.60 15.25 12.14
C GLY A 158 15.14 14.80 12.21
N TYR A 159 14.59 14.24 11.10
CA TYR A 159 13.27 13.63 11.12
C TYR A 159 13.32 12.16 11.55
N PRO A 160 12.23 11.62 12.09
CA PRO A 160 12.18 10.22 12.45
C PRO A 160 12.42 9.32 11.23
N ASN A 161 13.35 8.39 11.34
CA ASN A 161 13.53 7.31 10.38
C ASN A 161 12.68 6.07 10.73
N THR A 162 12.22 6.02 11.97
CA THR A 162 11.29 5.00 12.45
C THR A 162 10.33 5.66 13.44
N LEU A 163 9.03 5.49 13.19
CA LEU A 163 7.97 5.89 14.10
C LEU A 163 7.07 4.68 14.36
N ILE A 164 7.07 4.20 15.60
CA ILE A 164 6.18 3.14 16.05
C ILE A 164 5.18 3.76 17.01
N SER A 165 3.93 3.81 16.62
CA SER A 165 2.83 4.30 17.48
C SER A 165 2.00 3.12 17.96
N TYR A 166 1.78 3.04 19.26
CA TYR A 166 1.01 1.97 19.88
C TYR A 166 -0.21 2.56 20.60
N PRO A 167 -1.42 2.38 20.07
CA PRO A 167 -2.63 2.77 20.77
C PRO A 167 -2.86 1.85 21.99
N VAL A 168 -3.26 2.40 23.11
CA VAL A 168 -3.60 1.65 24.34
C VAL A 168 -5.02 2.00 24.74
N PRO A 169 -5.97 1.10 24.72
CA PRO A 169 -5.90 -0.30 24.30
C PRO A 169 -5.71 -0.44 22.78
N GLY A 170 -4.87 -1.37 22.35
CA GLY A 170 -4.50 -1.49 20.95
C GLY A 170 -4.32 -2.94 20.51
N THR A 171 -3.85 -3.07 19.32
CA THR A 171 -3.51 -4.36 18.72
C THR A 171 -1.99 -4.52 18.63
N CYS A 172 -1.51 -5.77 18.54
CA CYS A 172 -0.13 -6.11 18.23
C CYS A 172 0.03 -6.79 16.87
N VAL A 173 -0.93 -6.58 15.98
CA VAL A 173 -0.87 -7.07 14.60
C VAL A 173 0.31 -6.39 13.89
N PRO A 174 1.25 -7.15 13.32
CA PRO A 174 2.35 -6.54 12.57
C PRO A 174 1.87 -6.00 11.22
N PRO A 175 2.57 -4.98 10.65
CA PRO A 175 2.22 -4.38 9.39
C PRO A 175 2.01 -5.38 8.25
N TRP A 176 2.89 -6.36 8.08
CA TRP A 176 2.76 -7.34 7.00
C TRP A 176 1.44 -8.14 7.05
N LEU A 177 0.97 -8.46 8.27
CA LEU A 177 -0.28 -9.21 8.43
C LEU A 177 -1.48 -8.28 8.23
N ALA A 178 -1.45 -7.08 8.79
CA ALA A 178 -2.52 -6.10 8.62
C ALA A 178 -2.75 -5.79 7.14
N GLU A 179 -1.69 -5.42 6.43
CA GLU A 179 -1.76 -5.07 5.01
C GLU A 179 -1.99 -6.30 4.12
N GLY A 180 -1.32 -7.41 4.45
CA GLY A 180 -1.45 -8.65 3.69
C GLY A 180 -2.87 -9.23 3.72
N ILE A 181 -3.53 -9.20 4.86
CA ILE A 181 -4.92 -9.65 4.98
C ILE A 181 -5.87 -8.66 4.27
N ALA A 182 -5.65 -7.37 4.39
CA ALA A 182 -6.48 -6.37 3.72
C ALA A 182 -6.41 -6.52 2.20
N GLN A 183 -5.22 -6.80 1.65
CA GLN A 183 -5.07 -7.11 0.22
C GLN A 183 -5.65 -8.48 -0.16
N TYR A 184 -5.52 -9.49 0.71
CA TYR A 184 -6.12 -10.81 0.48
C TYR A 184 -7.65 -10.76 0.32
N MET A 185 -8.32 -9.84 1.01
CA MET A 185 -9.77 -9.66 0.90
C MET A 185 -10.23 -9.13 -0.46
N TYR A 186 -9.33 -8.70 -1.34
CA TYR A 186 -9.68 -8.23 -2.68
C TYR A 186 -10.11 -9.32 -3.64
N ASP A 187 -9.71 -10.55 -3.43
CA ASP A 187 -10.06 -11.69 -4.31
C ASP A 187 -11.58 -11.82 -4.53
N ASP A 188 -12.38 -11.49 -3.54
CA ASP A 188 -13.85 -11.48 -3.66
C ASP A 188 -14.39 -10.35 -4.55
N ALA A 189 -13.56 -9.41 -4.94
CA ALA A 189 -13.90 -8.33 -5.84
C ALA A 189 -13.60 -8.62 -7.32
N ASP A 190 -13.08 -9.79 -7.63
CA ASP A 190 -12.72 -10.31 -8.97
C ASP A 190 -11.70 -9.46 -9.76
N TRP A 191 -10.92 -8.56 -9.13
CA TRP A 191 -10.07 -7.65 -9.87
C TRP A 191 -8.79 -7.19 -9.17
N ASP A 192 -8.57 -7.49 -7.90
CA ASP A 192 -7.26 -7.35 -7.26
C ASP A 192 -6.69 -8.73 -6.93
N THR A 193 -6.15 -9.34 -7.92
CA THR A 193 -5.42 -10.60 -7.83
C THR A 193 -3.92 -10.33 -7.71
N TRP A 194 -3.15 -11.36 -7.45
CA TRP A 194 -1.70 -11.32 -7.56
C TRP A 194 -1.28 -11.03 -9.01
N ASP A 195 -1.23 -9.75 -9.35
CA ASP A 195 -0.95 -9.27 -10.70
C ASP A 195 0.55 -9.34 -11.07
N SER A 196 0.84 -9.01 -12.33
CA SER A 196 2.21 -9.04 -12.86
C SER A 196 3.15 -8.03 -12.21
N HIS A 197 2.64 -6.91 -11.69
CA HIS A 197 3.47 -5.90 -11.03
C HIS A 197 3.90 -6.37 -9.64
N ARG A 198 2.97 -6.91 -8.84
CA ARG A 198 3.28 -7.49 -7.53
C ARG A 198 4.22 -8.70 -7.66
N ASP A 199 3.97 -9.57 -8.64
CA ASP A 199 4.83 -10.71 -8.92
C ASP A 199 6.23 -10.28 -9.36
N MET A 200 6.36 -9.22 -10.17
CA MET A 200 7.65 -8.67 -10.58
C MET A 200 8.48 -8.19 -9.38
N ILE A 201 7.87 -7.46 -8.46
CA ILE A 201 8.56 -6.93 -7.27
C ILE A 201 9.07 -8.07 -6.40
N LEU A 202 8.25 -9.06 -6.11
CA LEU A 202 8.64 -10.20 -5.28
C LEU A 202 9.70 -11.07 -5.98
N ARG A 203 9.55 -11.30 -7.28
CA ARG A 203 10.52 -12.05 -8.10
C ARG A 203 11.89 -11.37 -8.16
N ASP A 204 11.92 -10.05 -8.33
CA ASP A 204 13.16 -9.27 -8.31
C ASP A 204 13.89 -9.43 -6.97
N ARG A 205 13.16 -9.34 -5.85
CA ARG A 205 13.74 -9.55 -4.53
C ARG A 205 14.29 -10.97 -4.33
N VAL A 206 13.58 -11.98 -4.81
CA VAL A 206 14.03 -13.38 -4.75
C VAL A 206 15.30 -13.57 -5.57
N ILE A 207 15.31 -13.10 -6.82
CA ILE A 207 16.45 -13.26 -7.72
C ILE A 207 17.71 -12.58 -7.20
N ASN A 208 17.57 -11.45 -6.54
CA ASN A 208 18.66 -10.65 -6.00
C ASN A 208 19.00 -10.99 -4.53
N ASN A 209 18.38 -12.01 -3.94
CA ASN A 209 18.58 -12.44 -2.55
C ASN A 209 18.37 -11.32 -1.53
N ASN A 210 17.41 -10.44 -1.78
CA ASN A 210 17.10 -9.30 -0.90
C ASN A 210 15.65 -9.27 -0.44
N MET A 211 15.03 -10.45 -0.27
CA MET A 211 13.74 -10.57 0.38
C MET A 211 13.80 -10.01 1.82
N LEU A 212 12.72 -9.37 2.24
CA LEU A 212 12.56 -9.01 3.64
C LEU A 212 12.57 -10.28 4.49
N THR A 213 13.25 -10.26 5.61
CA THR A 213 13.13 -11.31 6.64
C THR A 213 11.77 -11.22 7.34
N PHE A 214 11.35 -12.28 8.03
CA PHE A 214 10.10 -12.27 8.80
C PHE A 214 10.05 -11.13 9.81
N ASN A 215 11.19 -10.81 10.46
CA ASN A 215 11.29 -9.69 11.38
C ASN A 215 11.23 -8.31 10.70
N GLU A 216 11.85 -8.15 9.54
CA GLU A 216 11.81 -6.88 8.81
C GLU A 216 10.40 -6.54 8.32
N MET A 217 9.56 -7.54 8.07
CA MET A 217 8.16 -7.34 7.70
C MET A 217 7.29 -6.82 8.86
N ASN A 218 7.76 -6.86 10.10
CA ASN A 218 7.04 -6.34 11.26
C ASN A 218 7.07 -4.81 11.37
N THR A 219 7.80 -4.14 10.49
CA THR A 219 7.88 -2.67 10.42
C THR A 219 7.84 -2.21 8.96
N PHE A 220 7.31 -1.01 8.74
CA PHE A 220 7.42 -0.39 7.43
C PHE A 220 8.85 0.09 7.17
N GLY A 221 9.40 -0.29 6.02
CA GLY A 221 10.77 0.04 5.66
C GLY A 221 10.87 1.30 4.82
N LYS A 222 12.07 1.93 4.84
CA LYS A 222 12.38 3.09 3.99
C LYS A 222 13.37 2.77 2.87
N LYS A 223 13.77 1.52 2.72
CA LYS A 223 14.74 1.08 1.69
C LYS A 223 14.04 0.57 0.43
N GLY A 224 14.63 0.85 -0.72
CA GLY A 224 14.10 0.42 -2.02
C GLY A 224 12.74 1.06 -2.30
N ILE A 225 11.74 0.23 -2.56
CA ILE A 225 10.36 0.69 -2.79
C ILE A 225 9.59 0.96 -1.48
N GLY A 226 10.31 1.06 -0.35
CA GLY A 226 9.73 1.45 0.94
C GLY A 226 8.65 0.49 1.44
N ASN A 227 7.51 1.05 1.80
CA ASN A 227 6.38 0.31 2.36
C ASN A 227 5.82 -0.76 1.41
N GLU A 228 5.84 -0.55 0.09
CA GLU A 228 5.35 -1.52 -0.90
C GLU A 228 5.99 -2.91 -0.75
N SER A 229 7.22 -2.97 -0.25
CA SER A 229 7.86 -4.25 0.05
C SER A 229 7.12 -5.04 1.13
N THR A 230 6.62 -4.37 2.16
CA THR A 230 5.85 -4.99 3.25
C THR A 230 4.45 -5.39 2.78
N TYR A 231 3.79 -4.55 1.98
CA TYR A 231 2.50 -4.86 1.35
C TYR A 231 2.59 -6.11 0.48
N ASN A 232 3.51 -6.15 -0.48
CA ASN A 232 3.65 -7.28 -1.39
C ASN A 232 4.06 -8.58 -0.69
N SER A 233 5.05 -8.50 0.21
CA SER A 233 5.49 -9.69 0.96
C SER A 233 4.41 -10.18 1.92
N GLY A 234 3.68 -9.26 2.57
CA GLY A 234 2.57 -9.56 3.45
C GLY A 234 1.40 -10.23 2.72
N PHE A 235 1.03 -9.71 1.55
CA PHE A 235 0.00 -10.33 0.72
C PHE A 235 0.39 -11.75 0.26
N ALA A 236 1.62 -11.91 -0.23
CA ALA A 236 2.11 -13.21 -0.66
C ALA A 236 2.16 -14.23 0.49
N LEU A 237 2.61 -13.82 1.67
CA LEU A 237 2.64 -14.69 2.85
C LEU A 237 1.23 -15.00 3.38
N SER A 238 0.33 -14.03 3.40
CA SER A 238 -1.08 -14.26 3.79
C SER A 238 -1.77 -15.23 2.83
N THR A 239 -1.57 -15.06 1.53
CA THR A 239 -2.07 -16.00 0.50
C THR A 239 -1.47 -17.40 0.67
N TYR A 240 -0.17 -17.50 0.95
CA TYR A 240 0.47 -18.78 1.23
C TYR A 240 -0.15 -19.46 2.46
N ILE A 241 -0.34 -18.74 3.57
CA ILE A 241 -0.97 -19.27 4.77
C ILE A 241 -2.40 -19.75 4.47
N ALA A 242 -3.18 -18.93 3.75
CA ALA A 242 -4.55 -19.30 3.38
C ALA A 242 -4.61 -20.56 2.50
N ASN A 243 -3.69 -20.73 1.56
CA ASN A 243 -3.64 -21.87 0.65
C ASN A 243 -3.20 -23.15 1.36
N GLU A 244 -2.19 -23.08 2.24
CA GLU A 244 -1.64 -24.27 2.91
C GLU A 244 -2.43 -24.70 4.15
N TYR A 245 -3.02 -23.74 4.88
CA TYR A 245 -3.67 -23.99 6.17
C TYR A 245 -5.15 -23.63 6.21
N GLY A 246 -5.69 -23.15 5.10
CA GLY A 246 -7.06 -22.66 4.98
C GLY A 246 -7.20 -21.18 5.33
N SER A 247 -8.11 -20.50 4.65
CA SER A 247 -8.32 -19.04 4.82
C SER A 247 -8.78 -18.66 6.23
N ALA A 248 -9.47 -19.55 6.94
CA ALA A 248 -9.88 -19.33 8.33
C ALA A 248 -8.69 -19.09 9.27
N ALA A 249 -7.50 -19.67 8.96
CA ALA A 249 -6.30 -19.45 9.76
C ALA A 249 -5.94 -17.97 9.92
N LEU A 250 -6.17 -17.16 8.89
CA LEU A 250 -5.91 -15.71 8.95
C LEU A 250 -6.81 -15.02 9.99
N SER A 251 -8.10 -15.33 9.97
CA SER A 251 -9.08 -14.83 10.94
C SER A 251 -8.79 -15.30 12.36
N ASP A 252 -8.38 -16.56 12.52
CA ASP A 252 -8.07 -17.17 13.82
C ASP A 252 -6.80 -16.58 14.43
N ILE A 253 -5.78 -16.28 13.62
CA ILE A 253 -4.56 -15.58 14.07
C ILE A 253 -4.92 -14.18 14.59
N MET A 254 -5.82 -13.44 13.91
CA MET A 254 -6.30 -12.15 14.39
C MET A 254 -7.03 -12.29 15.73
N GLY A 255 -7.86 -13.33 15.89
CA GLY A 255 -8.53 -13.64 17.15
C GLY A 255 -7.54 -13.99 18.27
N GLU A 256 -6.52 -14.79 18.00
CA GLU A 256 -5.48 -15.14 18.97
C GLU A 256 -4.69 -13.91 19.45
N LEU A 257 -4.41 -12.96 18.53
CA LEU A 257 -3.74 -11.70 18.86
C LEU A 257 -4.58 -10.78 19.75
N SER A 258 -5.89 -11.00 19.90
CA SER A 258 -6.74 -10.24 20.83
C SER A 258 -6.53 -10.63 22.29
N SER A 259 -5.95 -11.80 22.55
CA SER A 259 -5.69 -12.28 23.92
C SER A 259 -4.81 -11.29 24.69
N PRO A 260 -5.13 -10.92 25.94
CA PRO A 260 -4.47 -9.85 26.69
C PRO A 260 -2.96 -10.01 26.84
N LEU A 261 -2.47 -11.26 26.90
CA LEU A 261 -1.05 -11.56 27.08
C LEU A 261 -0.34 -12.05 25.82
N GLN A 262 -1.02 -12.03 24.66
CA GLN A 262 -0.43 -12.46 23.40
C GLN A 262 0.14 -11.27 22.62
N PHE A 263 1.45 -11.09 22.66
CA PHE A 263 2.16 -10.00 21.99
C PHE A 263 3.06 -10.45 20.84
N SER A 264 3.16 -11.78 20.63
CA SER A 264 4.04 -12.35 19.62
C SER A 264 3.23 -12.94 18.47
N ILE A 265 3.42 -12.38 17.28
CA ILE A 265 2.84 -12.94 16.05
C ILE A 265 3.31 -14.40 15.82
N ASN A 266 4.59 -14.67 16.07
CA ASN A 266 5.17 -16.00 15.93
C ASN A 266 4.43 -17.02 16.80
N LYS A 267 4.15 -16.66 18.06
CA LYS A 267 3.41 -17.52 19.00
C LYS A 267 1.92 -17.61 18.63
N ALA A 268 1.31 -16.53 18.16
CA ALA A 268 -0.09 -16.55 17.71
C ALA A 268 -0.27 -17.52 16.52
N ILE A 269 0.63 -17.47 15.55
CA ILE A 269 0.65 -18.42 14.44
C ILE A 269 0.82 -19.85 14.97
N PHE A 270 1.74 -20.09 15.91
CA PHE A 270 1.94 -21.42 16.49
C PHE A 270 0.67 -21.95 17.19
N ASN A 271 -0.02 -21.12 17.94
CA ASN A 271 -1.23 -21.51 18.66
C ASN A 271 -2.38 -21.92 17.69
N VAL A 272 -2.46 -21.28 16.53
CA VAL A 272 -3.51 -21.54 15.52
C VAL A 272 -3.13 -22.69 14.59
N ILE A 273 -1.91 -22.68 14.08
CA ILE A 273 -1.47 -23.59 13.01
C ILE A 273 -0.66 -24.79 13.54
N GLY A 274 -0.08 -24.69 14.74
CA GLY A 274 0.82 -25.72 15.31
C GLY A 274 2.27 -25.62 14.81
N ARG A 275 2.61 -24.59 14.03
CA ARG A 275 3.96 -24.31 13.54
C ARG A 275 4.33 -22.86 13.80
N SER A 276 5.60 -22.59 14.05
CA SER A 276 6.04 -21.20 14.28
C SER A 276 5.94 -20.35 13.01
N GLY A 277 5.75 -19.04 13.18
CA GLY A 277 5.74 -18.10 12.06
C GLY A 277 7.05 -18.09 11.29
N ASP A 278 8.19 -18.27 12.01
CA ASP A 278 9.51 -18.38 11.39
C ASP A 278 9.62 -19.61 10.47
N ASP A 279 9.09 -20.78 10.91
CA ASP A 279 9.09 -22.01 10.10
C ASP A 279 8.19 -21.86 8.87
N ILE A 280 6.99 -21.28 9.05
CA ILE A 280 6.07 -21.01 7.93
C ILE A 280 6.68 -20.04 6.95
N TYR A 281 7.33 -18.99 7.43
CA TYR A 281 8.02 -18.03 6.57
C TYR A 281 9.17 -18.70 5.80
N LEU A 282 9.92 -19.60 6.43
CA LEU A 282 10.99 -20.33 5.75
C LEU A 282 10.45 -21.21 4.62
N ASP A 283 9.37 -21.94 4.87
CA ASP A 283 8.70 -22.76 3.85
C ASP A 283 8.16 -21.91 2.70
N PHE A 284 7.50 -20.80 3.02
CA PHE A 284 7.07 -19.83 2.04
C PHE A 284 8.24 -19.33 1.18
N LYS A 285 9.32 -18.90 1.81
CA LYS A 285 10.53 -18.42 1.11
C LYS A 285 11.08 -19.50 0.16
N ASN A 286 11.25 -20.72 0.65
CA ASN A 286 11.74 -21.84 -0.16
C ASN A 286 10.82 -22.12 -1.35
N SER A 287 9.51 -22.06 -1.16
CA SER A 287 8.50 -22.28 -2.20
C SER A 287 8.60 -21.25 -3.32
N ILE A 288 8.67 -19.96 -2.96
CA ILE A 288 8.76 -18.89 -3.98
C ILE A 288 10.13 -18.83 -4.65
N GLU A 289 11.23 -19.15 -3.93
CA GLU A 289 12.55 -19.28 -4.53
C GLU A 289 12.57 -20.40 -5.58
N ALA A 290 11.99 -21.55 -5.28
CA ALA A 290 11.86 -22.66 -6.23
C ALA A 290 11.03 -22.25 -7.46
N LYS A 291 9.87 -21.60 -7.24
CA LYS A 291 9.00 -21.09 -8.30
C LYS A 291 9.76 -20.15 -9.24
N TYR A 292 10.38 -19.11 -8.70
CA TYR A 292 11.03 -18.10 -9.53
C TYR A 292 12.33 -18.59 -10.18
N ASN A 293 13.10 -19.44 -9.52
CA ASN A 293 14.24 -20.07 -10.14
C ASN A 293 13.84 -20.93 -11.34
N THR A 294 12.75 -21.68 -11.23
CA THR A 294 12.22 -22.48 -12.36
C THR A 294 11.83 -21.59 -13.55
N LEU A 295 11.23 -20.42 -13.29
CA LEU A 295 10.86 -19.47 -14.35
C LEU A 295 12.07 -18.78 -14.99
N VAL A 296 13.08 -18.44 -14.19
CA VAL A 296 14.18 -17.56 -14.62
C VAL A 296 15.37 -18.34 -15.17
N ASN A 297 15.62 -19.57 -14.71
CA ASN A 297 16.78 -20.37 -15.16
C ASN A 297 16.84 -20.57 -16.69
N PRO A 298 15.75 -20.88 -17.41
CA PRO A 298 15.81 -20.98 -18.87
C PRO A 298 16.24 -19.66 -19.55
N ILE A 299 15.83 -18.52 -18.99
CA ILE A 299 16.20 -17.19 -19.49
C ILE A 299 17.68 -16.92 -19.22
N LYS A 300 18.19 -17.30 -18.04
CA LYS A 300 19.62 -17.14 -17.69
C LYS A 300 20.54 -17.98 -18.55
N VAL A 301 20.09 -19.15 -19.00
CA VAL A 301 20.88 -20.05 -19.89
C VAL A 301 21.04 -19.48 -21.29
N MET A 302 20.01 -18.80 -21.80
CA MET A 302 20.04 -18.15 -23.12
C MET A 302 19.55 -16.69 -22.98
N PRO A 303 20.37 -15.80 -22.39
CA PRO A 303 19.94 -14.44 -22.17
C PRO A 303 19.89 -13.67 -23.49
N VAL A 304 18.76 -13.04 -23.77
CA VAL A 304 18.67 -12.04 -24.84
C VAL A 304 18.90 -10.68 -24.19
N GLN A 305 20.09 -10.13 -24.41
CA GLN A 305 20.45 -8.83 -23.89
C GLN A 305 20.26 -7.76 -24.96
N GLY A 306 19.48 -6.74 -24.62
CA GLY A 306 19.38 -5.53 -25.42
C GLY A 306 20.46 -4.51 -25.06
N THR A 307 20.60 -3.50 -25.90
CA THR A 307 21.37 -2.29 -25.57
C THR A 307 20.49 -1.33 -24.80
N ARG A 308 20.97 -0.85 -23.64
CA ARG A 308 20.25 0.16 -22.87
C ARG A 308 20.33 1.51 -23.58
N LEU A 309 19.19 2.01 -24.06
CA LEU A 309 19.11 3.29 -24.79
C LEU A 309 18.89 4.49 -23.85
N GLN A 310 18.25 4.28 -22.69
CA GLN A 310 18.00 5.34 -21.72
C GLN A 310 18.45 4.90 -20.32
N SER A 311 19.23 5.77 -19.65
CA SER A 311 19.76 5.54 -18.30
C SER A 311 19.35 6.60 -17.30
N GLU A 312 18.79 7.73 -17.76
CA GLU A 312 18.31 8.81 -16.90
C GLU A 312 16.85 8.60 -16.52
N GLY A 313 16.50 9.12 -15.34
CA GLY A 313 15.18 8.92 -14.75
C GLY A 313 15.01 7.53 -14.14
N THR A 314 14.00 7.41 -13.30
CA THR A 314 13.61 6.15 -12.63
C THR A 314 12.42 5.49 -13.30
N THR A 315 11.63 6.26 -14.05
CA THR A 315 10.47 5.82 -14.82
C THR A 315 10.69 6.12 -16.29
N ASN A 316 10.85 5.09 -17.12
CA ASN A 316 10.94 5.17 -18.57
C ASN A 316 9.96 4.15 -19.15
N ILE A 317 8.79 4.60 -19.64
CA ILE A 317 7.64 3.75 -19.96
C ILE A 317 7.04 4.09 -21.33
N HIS A 318 6.20 3.19 -21.82
CA HIS A 318 5.44 3.34 -23.06
C HIS A 318 6.28 3.66 -24.31
N PRO A 319 7.40 2.98 -24.57
CA PRO A 319 8.16 3.23 -25.80
C PRO A 319 7.33 2.83 -27.02
N LYS A 320 7.27 3.73 -27.99
CA LYS A 320 6.55 3.52 -29.27
C LYS A 320 7.44 3.89 -30.43
N TRP A 321 7.76 2.90 -31.25
CA TRP A 321 8.53 3.11 -32.47
C TRP A 321 7.76 3.94 -33.49
N HIS A 322 8.45 4.91 -34.07
CA HIS A 322 7.99 5.60 -35.26
C HIS A 322 7.87 4.60 -36.43
N PRO A 323 6.86 4.71 -37.33
CA PRO A 323 6.69 3.78 -38.45
C PRO A 323 7.92 3.58 -39.32
N SER A 324 8.82 4.57 -39.40
CA SER A 324 10.08 4.45 -40.12
C SER A 324 11.14 3.56 -39.46
N GLY A 325 10.97 3.21 -38.19
CA GLY A 325 11.95 2.45 -37.41
C GLY A 325 13.24 3.22 -37.03
N ARG A 326 13.30 4.54 -37.28
CA ARG A 326 14.51 5.35 -37.05
C ARG A 326 14.49 6.15 -35.75
N SER A 327 13.34 6.18 -35.09
CA SER A 327 13.13 6.94 -33.87
C SER A 327 12.04 6.28 -33.03
N TYR A 328 11.91 6.68 -31.77
CA TYR A 328 10.81 6.30 -30.92
C TYR A 328 10.40 7.44 -29.98
N ALA A 329 9.14 7.41 -29.53
CA ALA A 329 8.65 8.27 -28.47
C ALA A 329 8.46 7.45 -27.19
N TYR A 330 8.64 8.05 -26.03
CA TYR A 330 8.47 7.41 -24.75
C TYR A 330 8.18 8.45 -23.65
N LEU A 331 7.63 8.00 -22.53
CA LEU A 331 7.46 8.82 -21.34
C LEU A 331 8.64 8.59 -20.39
N SER A 332 9.14 9.68 -19.80
CA SER A 332 10.20 9.63 -18.80
C SER A 332 10.00 10.69 -17.74
N ASN A 333 10.33 10.35 -16.48
CA ASN A 333 10.38 11.31 -15.39
C ASN A 333 11.78 11.94 -15.21
N LYS A 334 12.70 11.74 -16.16
CA LYS A 334 14.03 12.34 -16.07
C LYS A 334 13.96 13.87 -15.94
N GLY A 335 14.71 14.39 -14.96
CA GLY A 335 14.68 15.80 -14.61
C GLY A 335 13.45 16.24 -13.80
N ASN A 336 12.61 15.32 -13.33
CA ASN A 336 11.50 15.56 -12.41
C ASN A 336 11.73 14.86 -11.07
N ASP A 337 11.12 15.38 -10.01
CA ASP A 337 11.31 14.90 -8.64
C ASP A 337 10.38 13.74 -8.27
N TYR A 338 9.27 13.53 -9.01
CA TYR A 338 8.25 12.53 -8.71
C TYR A 338 8.20 11.44 -9.77
N PHE A 339 7.91 10.21 -9.35
CA PHE A 339 7.73 9.04 -10.23
C PHE A 339 6.68 9.29 -11.30
N GLY A 340 5.52 9.80 -10.91
CA GLY A 340 4.39 10.04 -11.80
C GLY A 340 4.51 11.28 -12.67
N GLN A 341 5.47 12.17 -12.43
CA GLN A 341 5.66 13.35 -13.25
C GLN A 341 6.44 13.03 -14.53
N THR A 342 5.76 12.46 -15.50
CA THR A 342 6.37 12.13 -16.78
C THR A 342 6.25 13.24 -17.81
N SER A 343 7.22 13.26 -18.71
CA SER A 343 7.26 14.10 -19.91
C SER A 343 7.42 13.22 -21.13
N LEU A 344 6.85 13.63 -22.25
CA LEU A 344 7.01 12.95 -23.53
C LEU A 344 8.35 13.34 -24.17
N TYR A 345 9.12 12.33 -24.53
CA TYR A 345 10.39 12.45 -25.25
C TYR A 345 10.32 11.77 -26.61
N PHE A 346 11.06 12.36 -27.55
CA PHE A 346 11.35 11.77 -28.84
C PHE A 346 12.85 11.46 -28.89
N HIS A 347 13.20 10.23 -29.27
CA HIS A 347 14.58 9.78 -29.44
C HIS A 347 14.89 9.53 -30.90
N ASP A 348 15.94 10.17 -31.41
CA ASP A 348 16.47 9.86 -32.74
C ASP A 348 17.63 8.87 -32.60
N ILE A 349 17.52 7.70 -33.23
CA ILE A 349 18.53 6.64 -33.13
C ILE A 349 19.86 7.04 -33.76
N ALA A 350 19.81 7.78 -34.86
CA ALA A 350 21.02 8.16 -35.58
C ALA A 350 21.79 9.27 -34.88
N ALA A 351 21.08 10.21 -34.29
CA ALA A 351 21.67 11.29 -33.50
C ALA A 351 22.06 10.85 -32.09
N GLY A 352 21.42 9.81 -31.57
CA GLY A 352 21.59 9.37 -30.17
C GLY A 352 21.07 10.42 -29.16
N GLU A 353 20.15 11.27 -29.57
CA GLU A 353 19.67 12.39 -28.78
C GLU A 353 18.19 12.30 -28.44
N ASP A 354 17.87 12.77 -27.23
CA ASP A 354 16.51 12.94 -26.76
C ASP A 354 16.04 14.38 -26.89
N LYS A 355 14.86 14.55 -27.46
CA LYS A 355 14.15 15.83 -27.47
C LYS A 355 12.91 15.75 -26.61
N LYS A 356 12.82 16.61 -25.58
CA LYS A 356 11.59 16.76 -24.82
C LYS A 356 10.51 17.41 -25.69
N VAL A 357 9.40 16.71 -25.90
CA VAL A 357 8.27 17.17 -26.72
C VAL A 357 7.27 17.95 -25.88
N LYS A 358 6.88 17.39 -24.71
CA LYS A 358 5.85 17.95 -23.84
C LYS A 358 6.06 17.50 -22.41
N SER A 359 5.83 18.40 -21.46
CA SER A 359 5.77 18.08 -20.02
C SER A 359 4.35 17.70 -19.61
N GLY A 360 4.23 16.91 -18.53
CA GLY A 360 2.94 16.54 -17.94
C GLY A 360 2.10 15.64 -18.85
N VAL A 361 2.74 14.69 -19.51
CA VAL A 361 2.07 13.68 -20.33
C VAL A 361 2.06 12.35 -19.56
N PHE A 362 0.86 11.82 -19.32
CA PHE A 362 0.64 10.59 -18.55
C PHE A 362 0.08 9.45 -19.40
N SER A 363 -0.52 9.78 -20.56
CA SER A 363 -1.07 8.78 -21.48
C SER A 363 0.00 8.21 -22.40
N ALA A 364 -0.09 6.91 -22.69
CA ALA A 364 0.81 6.25 -23.63
C ALA A 364 0.74 6.92 -25.02
N PRO A 365 1.87 7.38 -25.58
CA PRO A 365 1.87 7.97 -26.90
C PRO A 365 1.63 6.91 -27.98
N THR A 366 1.16 7.34 -29.15
CA THR A 366 1.05 6.47 -30.33
C THR A 366 1.43 7.24 -31.60
N TRP A 367 1.65 6.52 -32.68
CA TRP A 367 1.94 7.11 -33.99
C TRP A 367 0.81 6.88 -34.96
N HIS A 368 0.38 7.93 -35.61
CA HIS A 368 -0.43 7.79 -36.80
C HIS A 368 0.42 7.19 -37.94
N PRO A 369 -0.15 6.40 -38.85
CA PRO A 369 0.62 5.81 -39.97
C PRO A 369 1.37 6.83 -40.85
N ASN A 370 0.94 8.10 -40.90
CA ASN A 370 1.64 9.17 -41.60
C ASN A 370 2.85 9.72 -40.86
N GLY A 371 3.16 9.21 -39.66
CA GLY A 371 4.30 9.66 -38.84
C GLY A 371 4.00 10.78 -37.85
N GLU A 372 2.73 11.18 -37.67
CA GLU A 372 2.35 12.13 -36.62
C GLU A 372 2.26 11.45 -35.26
N LEU A 373 2.84 12.09 -34.24
CA LEU A 373 2.79 11.63 -32.87
C LEU A 373 1.50 12.12 -32.18
N ILE A 374 0.76 11.17 -31.61
CA ILE A 374 -0.49 11.40 -30.88
C ILE A 374 -0.24 11.12 -29.39
N TYR A 375 -0.64 12.06 -28.48
CA TYR A 375 -0.43 11.94 -27.05
C TYR A 375 -1.45 12.75 -26.25
#